data_d7ce30fa321aa91ccfc20bd4e44f19c9
#
_entry.id   d7ce30fa321aa91ccfc20bd4e44f19c9
#
_cell.length_a   1.000
_cell.length_b   1.000
_cell.length_c   1.000
_cell.angle_alpha   90.00
_cell.angle_beta   90.00
_cell.angle_gamma   90.00
#
_symmetry.space_group_name_H-M   'P 1'
#
loop_
_entity.id
_entity.type
_entity.pdbx_description
1 polymer ?
#
loop_
_entity_poly.entity_id
_entity_poly.type
_entity_poly.pdbx_seq_one_letter_code
_entity_poly.pdbx_strand_id
1 'polypeptide(L)'
;MLNLVHLKVLAAVARHGSVTEAARELHYSQPSVSHHLSRLEAATGAKLVQRTGRGIRLTPEGALLARRATEIVGRVDAAAGELAAQVGLRAGRVRLAANASVLSTIVPRAARTLAEAHPGMALSITDRHPVEALQMLRRGDADVALVFRYAHAPLEDDGFRLVHVADDPVHLISRRPDDSVADHRGSPWIGGCERCRHELTAICATHGFTPRIDSFCDDMVVVQALVAAGIGVTTLPGLALAAHRGEGIHATEIPGAERRIYAATYGDPPDPPGATTLVEALHMAAAELTAQ
;
A
#
# COMPACT_ATOMS: atom_id res chain seq x y z
N MET A 1 25.72 -17.11 -15.54
CA MET A 1 24.78 -17.40 -14.45
C MET A 1 24.48 -16.13 -13.70
N LEU A 2 23.20 -15.86 -13.37
CA LEU A 2 22.81 -14.71 -12.56
C LEU A 2 23.31 -14.87 -11.10
N ASN A 3 23.80 -13.78 -10.52
CA ASN A 3 24.34 -13.73 -9.17
C ASN A 3 23.49 -12.79 -8.32
N LEU A 4 23.11 -13.20 -7.12
CA LEU A 4 22.23 -12.44 -6.22
C LEU A 4 22.81 -11.06 -5.85
N VAL A 5 24.12 -10.94 -5.65
CA VAL A 5 24.78 -9.65 -5.38
C VAL A 5 24.61 -8.69 -6.55
N HIS A 6 24.77 -9.18 -7.78
CA HIS A 6 24.58 -8.37 -8.98
C HIS A 6 23.12 -7.94 -9.14
N LEU A 7 22.16 -8.81 -8.81
CA LEU A 7 20.73 -8.49 -8.82
C LEU A 7 20.40 -7.45 -7.76
N LYS A 8 20.92 -7.55 -6.52
CA LYS A 8 20.78 -6.52 -5.47
C LYS A 8 21.27 -5.16 -5.94
N VAL A 9 22.43 -5.14 -6.62
CA VAL A 9 23.00 -3.90 -7.17
C VAL A 9 22.08 -3.29 -8.25
N LEU A 10 21.58 -4.09 -9.20
CA LEU A 10 20.67 -3.60 -10.23
C LEU A 10 19.38 -3.05 -9.63
N ALA A 11 18.80 -3.75 -8.64
CA ALA A 11 17.59 -3.31 -7.96
C ALA A 11 17.79 -1.97 -7.23
N ALA A 12 18.94 -1.78 -6.53
CA ALA A 12 19.28 -0.52 -5.88
C ALA A 12 19.47 0.63 -6.88
N VAL A 13 20.18 0.38 -7.98
CA VAL A 13 20.36 1.37 -9.05
C VAL A 13 19.03 1.76 -9.70
N ALA A 14 18.12 0.81 -9.86
CA ALA A 14 16.78 1.06 -10.40
C ALA A 14 15.95 1.98 -9.47
N ARG A 15 16.05 1.79 -8.14
CA ARG A 15 15.35 2.61 -7.15
C ARG A 15 15.83 4.06 -7.14
N HIS A 16 17.14 4.26 -7.19
CA HIS A 16 17.74 5.59 -7.02
C HIS A 16 17.98 6.36 -8.32
N GLY A 17 17.99 5.69 -9.47
CA GLY A 17 18.43 6.31 -10.72
C GLY A 17 19.89 6.81 -10.68
N SER A 18 20.66 6.35 -9.68
CA SER A 18 22.01 6.84 -9.38
C SER A 18 22.91 5.73 -8.85
N VAL A 19 24.08 5.55 -9.48
CA VAL A 19 25.09 4.59 -9.02
C VAL A 19 25.66 5.01 -7.65
N THR A 20 25.81 6.30 -7.41
CA THR A 20 26.34 6.84 -6.15
C THR A 20 25.41 6.58 -4.98
N GLU A 21 24.10 6.83 -5.16
CA GLU A 21 23.11 6.58 -4.11
C GLU A 21 22.94 5.07 -3.86
N ALA A 22 22.91 4.25 -4.91
CA ALA A 22 22.89 2.80 -4.78
C ALA A 22 24.14 2.26 -4.03
N ALA A 23 25.31 2.85 -4.28
CA ALA A 23 26.54 2.48 -3.58
C ALA A 23 26.45 2.84 -2.09
N ARG A 24 25.87 3.98 -1.73
CA ARG A 24 25.64 4.39 -0.35
C ARG A 24 24.66 3.45 0.37
N GLU A 25 23.53 3.13 -0.25
CA GLU A 25 22.55 2.18 0.30
C GLU A 25 23.17 0.81 0.58
N LEU A 26 23.97 0.30 -0.37
CA LEU A 26 24.55 -1.04 -0.28
C LEU A 26 25.87 -1.10 0.49
N HIS A 27 26.35 0.03 1.01
CA HIS A 27 27.67 0.16 1.66
C HIS A 27 28.83 -0.30 0.76
N TYR A 28 28.72 -0.03 -0.54
CA TYR A 28 29.75 -0.29 -1.54
C TYR A 28 30.41 1.01 -2.01
N SER A 29 31.58 0.89 -2.68
CA SER A 29 32.14 1.97 -3.44
C SER A 29 31.44 2.08 -4.80
N GLN A 30 31.37 3.28 -5.38
CA GLN A 30 30.81 3.50 -6.71
C GLN A 30 31.49 2.64 -7.82
N PRO A 31 32.83 2.47 -7.85
CA PRO A 31 33.49 1.54 -8.76
C PRO A 31 33.01 0.09 -8.60
N SER A 32 32.77 -0.37 -7.35
CA SER A 32 32.27 -1.71 -7.07
C SER A 32 30.87 -1.91 -7.67
N VAL A 33 29.95 -0.96 -7.47
CA VAL A 33 28.61 -1.00 -8.09
C VAL A 33 28.70 -1.05 -9.60
N SER A 34 29.55 -0.21 -10.22
CA SER A 34 29.75 -0.22 -11.67
C SER A 34 30.32 -1.55 -12.17
N HIS A 35 31.24 -2.17 -11.41
CA HIS A 35 31.79 -3.48 -11.73
C HIS A 35 30.70 -4.58 -11.67
N HIS A 36 29.86 -4.59 -10.63
CA HIS A 36 28.75 -5.55 -10.52
C HIS A 36 27.75 -5.41 -11.68
N LEU A 37 27.41 -4.18 -12.08
CA LEU A 37 26.57 -3.94 -13.25
C LEU A 37 27.18 -4.49 -14.54
N SER A 38 28.47 -4.20 -14.79
CA SER A 38 29.18 -4.71 -15.97
C SER A 38 29.24 -6.25 -16.00
N ARG A 39 29.43 -6.89 -14.84
CA ARG A 39 29.40 -8.35 -14.71
C ARG A 39 28.00 -8.91 -15.01
N LEU A 40 26.95 -8.22 -14.58
CA LEU A 40 25.56 -8.62 -14.84
C LEU A 40 25.24 -8.48 -16.35
N GLU A 41 25.64 -7.37 -16.98
CA GLU A 41 25.52 -7.18 -18.44
C GLU A 41 26.26 -8.27 -19.22
N ALA A 42 27.47 -8.60 -18.81
CA ALA A 42 28.23 -9.68 -19.44
C ALA A 42 27.56 -11.05 -19.27
N ALA A 43 26.95 -11.31 -18.09
CA ALA A 43 26.26 -12.58 -17.81
C ALA A 43 24.93 -12.72 -18.56
N THR A 44 24.28 -11.61 -18.89
CA THR A 44 22.98 -11.57 -19.60
C THR A 44 23.13 -11.35 -21.11
N GLY A 45 24.28 -10.87 -21.55
CA GLY A 45 24.50 -10.48 -22.96
C GLY A 45 23.75 -9.22 -23.39
N ALA A 46 23.12 -8.49 -22.44
CA ALA A 46 22.32 -7.32 -22.69
C ALA A 46 22.88 -6.08 -21.98
N LYS A 47 22.72 -4.90 -22.58
CA LYS A 47 22.92 -3.63 -21.90
C LYS A 47 21.73 -3.37 -21.00
N LEU A 48 21.99 -3.17 -19.71
CA LEU A 48 20.95 -2.96 -18.70
C LEU A 48 20.82 -1.50 -18.29
N VAL A 49 21.89 -0.73 -18.45
CA VAL A 49 21.98 0.66 -18.06
C VAL A 49 22.61 1.52 -19.16
N GLN A 50 22.13 2.78 -19.24
CA GLN A 50 22.68 3.81 -20.11
C GLN A 50 23.04 5.04 -19.28
N ARG A 51 24.17 5.67 -19.56
CA ARG A 51 24.55 6.95 -18.97
C ARG A 51 23.77 8.08 -19.64
N THR A 52 23.15 8.93 -18.86
CA THR A 52 22.43 10.13 -19.33
C THR A 52 22.91 11.35 -18.54
N GLY A 53 23.78 12.16 -19.15
CA GLY A 53 24.29 13.38 -18.50
C GLY A 53 24.83 13.12 -17.09
N ARG A 54 24.08 13.56 -16.07
CA ARG A 54 24.47 13.42 -14.66
C ARG A 54 23.96 12.14 -13.96
N GLY A 55 23.23 11.28 -14.68
CA GLY A 55 22.59 10.10 -14.09
C GLY A 55 22.75 8.82 -14.91
N ILE A 56 22.01 7.80 -14.47
CA ILE A 56 21.91 6.51 -15.14
C ILE A 56 20.43 6.18 -15.40
N ARG A 57 20.14 5.63 -16.57
CA ARG A 57 18.80 5.19 -16.94
C ARG A 57 18.84 3.70 -17.29
N LEU A 58 17.80 2.97 -16.91
CA LEU A 58 17.64 1.58 -17.32
C LEU A 58 17.24 1.50 -18.79
N THR A 59 17.77 0.49 -19.48
CA THR A 59 17.21 0.03 -20.75
C THR A 59 15.89 -0.73 -20.53
N PRO A 60 15.09 -1.04 -21.56
CA PRO A 60 13.93 -1.92 -21.42
C PRO A 60 14.28 -3.27 -20.77
N GLU A 61 15.40 -3.88 -21.18
CA GLU A 61 15.93 -5.12 -20.61
C GLU A 61 16.35 -4.93 -19.15
N GLY A 62 16.99 -3.79 -18.85
CA GLY A 62 17.39 -3.39 -17.51
C GLY A 62 16.17 -3.20 -16.60
N ALA A 63 15.11 -2.57 -17.09
CA ALA A 63 13.88 -2.38 -16.35
C ALA A 63 13.16 -3.72 -16.05
N LEU A 64 13.11 -4.61 -17.05
CA LEU A 64 12.58 -5.96 -16.87
C LEU A 64 13.36 -6.73 -15.80
N LEU A 65 14.69 -6.78 -15.96
CA LEU A 65 15.53 -7.54 -15.02
C LEU A 65 15.54 -6.91 -13.62
N ALA A 66 15.47 -5.58 -13.49
CA ALA A 66 15.42 -4.91 -12.20
C ALA A 66 14.14 -5.27 -11.42
N ARG A 67 12.99 -5.35 -12.09
CA ARG A 67 11.73 -5.82 -11.45
C ARG A 67 11.91 -7.25 -10.92
N ARG A 68 12.42 -8.16 -11.76
CA ARG A 68 12.66 -9.56 -11.35
C ARG A 68 13.75 -9.68 -10.29
N ALA A 69 14.79 -8.85 -10.35
CA ALA A 69 15.83 -8.80 -9.33
C ALA A 69 15.26 -8.41 -7.96
N THR A 70 14.36 -7.44 -7.91
CA THR A 70 13.67 -7.01 -6.69
C THR A 70 12.85 -8.17 -6.09
N GLU A 71 12.10 -8.90 -6.91
CA GLU A 71 11.31 -10.07 -6.48
C GLU A 71 12.20 -11.19 -5.94
N ILE A 72 13.27 -11.54 -6.65
CA ILE A 72 14.20 -12.62 -6.26
C ILE A 72 14.90 -12.27 -4.92
N VAL A 73 15.39 -11.04 -4.80
CA VAL A 73 16.06 -10.57 -3.58
C VAL A 73 15.08 -10.60 -2.40
N GLY A 74 13.88 -10.10 -2.57
CA GLY A 74 12.84 -10.13 -1.54
C GLY A 74 12.51 -11.56 -1.07
N ARG A 75 12.39 -12.52 -2.00
CA ARG A 75 12.16 -13.94 -1.66
C ARG A 75 13.33 -14.57 -0.88
N VAL A 76 14.56 -14.24 -1.22
CA VAL A 76 15.74 -14.72 -0.48
C VAL A 76 15.77 -14.13 0.93
N ASP A 77 15.47 -12.85 1.08
CA ASP A 77 15.45 -12.18 2.37
C ASP A 77 14.28 -12.69 3.24
N ALA A 78 13.11 -13.01 2.65
CA ALA A 78 11.98 -13.66 3.33
C ALA A 78 12.37 -15.06 3.83
N ALA A 79 12.94 -15.91 2.96
CA ALA A 79 13.38 -17.26 3.35
C ALA A 79 14.42 -17.25 4.48
N ALA A 80 15.35 -16.28 4.45
CA ALA A 80 16.31 -16.09 5.54
C ALA A 80 15.61 -15.67 6.85
N GLY A 81 14.57 -14.85 6.76
CA GLY A 81 13.73 -14.46 7.89
C GLY A 81 12.96 -15.63 8.51
N GLU A 82 12.36 -16.47 7.66
CA GLU A 82 11.64 -17.67 8.07
C GLU A 82 12.57 -18.65 8.81
N LEU A 83 13.74 -18.92 8.24
CA LEU A 83 14.72 -19.79 8.88
C LEU A 83 15.17 -19.22 10.24
N ALA A 84 15.42 -17.90 10.33
CA ALA A 84 15.80 -17.26 11.58
C ALA A 84 14.70 -17.36 12.65
N ALA A 85 13.42 -17.27 12.26
CA ALA A 85 12.28 -17.48 13.14
C ALA A 85 12.20 -18.94 13.63
N GLN A 86 12.37 -19.91 12.72
CA GLN A 86 12.30 -21.34 13.01
C GLN A 86 13.39 -21.80 13.99
N VAL A 87 14.59 -21.23 13.92
CA VAL A 87 15.72 -21.56 14.84
C VAL A 87 15.74 -20.70 16.10
N GLY A 88 14.67 -19.93 16.38
CA GLY A 88 14.55 -19.11 17.60
C GLY A 88 15.54 -17.94 17.70
N LEU A 89 16.25 -17.62 16.61
CA LEU A 89 17.25 -16.53 16.58
C LEU A 89 16.63 -15.13 16.49
N ARG A 90 15.34 -15.02 16.19
CA ARG A 90 14.57 -13.78 16.26
C ARG A 90 13.22 -14.09 16.88
N ALA A 91 12.87 -13.39 17.98
CA ALA A 91 11.48 -13.21 18.36
C ALA A 91 10.75 -12.72 17.10
N GLY A 92 9.65 -13.40 16.71
CA GLY A 92 9.02 -13.22 15.41
C GLY A 92 8.74 -11.73 15.15
N ARG A 93 9.23 -11.21 14.04
CA ARG A 93 8.90 -9.86 13.57
C ARG A 93 8.02 -9.99 12.35
N VAL A 94 6.87 -9.30 12.34
CA VAL A 94 6.00 -9.20 11.18
C VAL A 94 5.83 -7.73 10.78
N ARG A 95 5.90 -7.44 9.48
CA ARG A 95 5.84 -6.10 8.92
C ARG A 95 4.54 -5.93 8.14
N LEU A 96 3.77 -4.91 8.52
CA LEU A 96 2.50 -4.55 7.92
C LEU A 96 2.63 -3.23 7.15
N ALA A 97 2.16 -3.20 5.91
CA ALA A 97 1.92 -1.97 5.16
C ALA A 97 0.41 -1.78 4.97
N ALA A 98 -0.13 -0.60 5.35
CA ALA A 98 -1.57 -0.33 5.27
C ALA A 98 -1.82 1.17 5.21
N ASN A 99 -3.02 1.58 4.78
CA ASN A 99 -3.40 2.99 4.73
C ASN A 99 -4.07 3.49 6.02
N ALA A 100 -4.09 4.80 6.21
CA ALA A 100 -4.50 5.48 7.44
C ALA A 100 -5.83 4.99 8.03
N SER A 101 -6.89 4.78 7.23
CA SER A 101 -8.20 4.41 7.77
C SER A 101 -8.23 3.02 8.44
N VAL A 102 -7.54 2.02 7.89
CA VAL A 102 -7.43 0.70 8.53
C VAL A 102 -6.40 0.71 9.66
N LEU A 103 -5.35 1.54 9.54
CA LEU A 103 -4.36 1.76 10.61
C LEU A 103 -4.99 2.41 11.86
N SER A 104 -6.04 3.19 11.69
CA SER A 104 -6.75 3.85 12.79
C SER A 104 -7.89 3.02 13.40
N THR A 105 -8.27 1.90 12.78
CA THR A 105 -9.45 1.11 13.16
C THR A 105 -9.14 -0.37 13.40
N ILE A 106 -8.90 -1.13 12.34
CA ILE A 106 -8.69 -2.59 12.39
C ILE A 106 -7.33 -2.92 13.02
N VAL A 107 -6.28 -2.24 12.58
CA VAL A 107 -4.89 -2.58 12.97
C VAL A 107 -4.63 -2.44 14.48
N PRO A 108 -5.10 -1.42 15.21
CA PRO A 108 -4.87 -1.33 16.65
C PRO A 108 -5.49 -2.49 17.44
N ARG A 109 -6.66 -2.97 17.01
CA ARG A 109 -7.32 -4.13 17.62
C ARG A 109 -6.52 -5.41 17.35
N ALA A 110 -6.15 -5.65 16.10
CA ALA A 110 -5.33 -6.79 15.73
C ALA A 110 -3.96 -6.78 16.45
N ALA A 111 -3.33 -5.61 16.56
CA ALA A 111 -2.06 -5.45 17.26
C ALA A 111 -2.15 -5.81 18.75
N ARG A 112 -3.27 -5.45 19.42
CA ARG A 112 -3.54 -5.82 20.80
C ARG A 112 -3.69 -7.34 20.94
N THR A 113 -4.54 -7.96 20.12
CA THR A 113 -4.73 -9.43 20.11
C THR A 113 -3.41 -10.16 19.86
N LEU A 114 -2.61 -9.65 18.90
CA LEU A 114 -1.31 -10.22 18.57
C LEU A 114 -0.33 -10.12 19.76
N ALA A 115 -0.28 -8.97 20.45
CA ALA A 115 0.60 -8.77 21.61
C ALA A 115 0.22 -9.65 22.79
N GLU A 116 -1.09 -9.88 23.02
CA GLU A 116 -1.61 -10.75 24.08
C GLU A 116 -1.32 -12.23 23.79
N ALA A 117 -1.58 -12.69 22.56
CA ALA A 117 -1.42 -14.10 22.19
C ALA A 117 0.05 -14.47 21.88
N HIS A 118 0.83 -13.53 21.40
CA HIS A 118 2.21 -13.74 20.95
C HIS A 118 3.16 -12.65 21.46
N PRO A 119 3.43 -12.57 22.79
CA PRO A 119 4.20 -11.49 23.41
C PRO A 119 5.64 -11.35 22.90
N GLY A 120 6.17 -12.40 22.23
CA GLY A 120 7.50 -12.36 21.57
C GLY A 120 7.46 -11.84 20.12
N MET A 121 6.29 -11.54 19.56
CA MET A 121 6.16 -11.08 18.17
C MET A 121 6.14 -9.55 18.09
N ALA A 122 7.11 -8.98 17.39
CA ALA A 122 7.17 -7.55 17.13
C ALA A 122 6.41 -7.18 15.83
N LEU A 123 5.38 -6.34 15.92
CA LEU A 123 4.68 -5.78 14.76
C LEU A 123 5.35 -4.47 14.34
N SER A 124 5.75 -4.37 13.08
CA SER A 124 6.24 -3.14 12.47
C SER A 124 5.21 -2.63 11.45
N ILE A 125 4.84 -1.37 11.54
CA ILE A 125 3.76 -0.77 10.75
C ILE A 125 4.32 0.33 9.85
N THR A 126 3.85 0.37 8.59
CA THR A 126 4.18 1.43 7.64
C THR A 126 2.89 1.93 6.97
N ASP A 127 2.65 3.24 7.02
CA ASP A 127 1.52 3.86 6.31
C ASP A 127 1.85 3.97 4.82
N ARG A 128 1.05 3.29 3.98
CA ARG A 128 1.18 3.30 2.52
C ARG A 128 -0.18 3.08 1.85
N HIS A 129 -0.38 3.74 0.71
CA HIS A 129 -1.49 3.44 -0.18
C HIS A 129 -1.34 2.05 -0.81
N PRO A 130 -2.44 1.44 -1.33
CA PRO A 130 -2.43 0.06 -1.81
C PRO A 130 -1.33 -0.27 -2.83
N VAL A 131 -1.05 0.62 -3.78
CA VAL A 131 -0.03 0.37 -4.82
C VAL A 131 1.36 0.26 -4.20
N GLU A 132 1.73 1.18 -3.31
CA GLU A 132 3.00 1.18 -2.61
C GLU A 132 3.09 0.01 -1.63
N ALA A 133 2.01 -0.33 -0.94
CA ALA A 133 1.94 -1.47 -0.03
C ALA A 133 2.19 -2.80 -0.76
N LEU A 134 1.58 -3.00 -1.94
CA LEU A 134 1.84 -4.17 -2.78
C LEU A 134 3.28 -4.18 -3.31
N GLN A 135 3.85 -3.01 -3.65
CA GLN A 135 5.26 -2.93 -4.02
C GLN A 135 6.19 -3.32 -2.87
N MET A 136 5.86 -2.95 -1.62
CA MET A 136 6.62 -3.37 -0.44
C MET A 136 6.58 -4.88 -0.25
N LEU A 137 5.42 -5.54 -0.44
CA LEU A 137 5.32 -7.00 -0.44
C LEU A 137 6.24 -7.64 -1.49
N ARG A 138 6.19 -7.16 -2.74
CA ARG A 138 7.06 -7.68 -3.83
C ARG A 138 8.55 -7.56 -3.51
N ARG A 139 8.94 -6.51 -2.81
CA ARG A 139 10.34 -6.25 -2.42
C ARG A 139 10.76 -7.00 -1.17
N GLY A 140 9.82 -7.64 -0.47
CA GLY A 140 10.07 -8.22 0.84
C GLY A 140 10.28 -7.16 1.94
N ASP A 141 9.83 -5.91 1.73
CA ASP A 141 9.86 -4.83 2.73
C ASP A 141 8.67 -4.91 3.69
N ALA A 142 7.61 -5.63 3.32
CA ALA A 142 6.46 -5.98 4.14
C ALA A 142 6.15 -7.49 4.00
N ASP A 143 5.51 -8.07 5.02
CA ASP A 143 5.10 -9.46 5.05
C ASP A 143 3.60 -9.59 4.78
N VAL A 144 2.82 -8.57 5.21
CA VAL A 144 1.38 -8.44 4.94
C VAL A 144 1.09 -7.00 4.52
N ALA A 145 0.15 -6.82 3.59
CA ALA A 145 -0.40 -5.50 3.28
C ALA A 145 -1.93 -5.51 3.45
N LEU A 146 -2.51 -4.48 4.07
CA LEU A 146 -3.93 -4.21 3.96
C LEU A 146 -4.17 -3.26 2.80
N VAL A 147 -4.91 -3.73 1.82
CA VAL A 147 -5.24 -2.97 0.61
C VAL A 147 -6.74 -2.87 0.44
N PHE A 148 -7.20 -1.86 -0.29
CA PHE A 148 -8.61 -1.74 -0.63
C PHE A 148 -8.82 -1.71 -2.15
N ARG A 149 -9.97 -2.21 -2.55
CA ARG A 149 -10.47 -2.17 -3.92
C ARG A 149 -11.80 -1.45 -3.97
N TYR A 150 -11.95 -0.59 -4.94
CA TYR A 150 -13.23 -0.06 -5.38
C TYR A 150 -13.70 -0.78 -6.64
N ALA A 151 -15.00 -0.78 -6.88
CA ALA A 151 -15.57 -1.38 -8.09
C ALA A 151 -15.01 -0.75 -9.38
N HIS A 152 -14.86 0.58 -9.39
CA HIS A 152 -14.42 1.34 -10.56
C HIS A 152 -12.93 1.68 -10.58
N ALA A 153 -12.18 1.32 -9.53
CA ALA A 153 -10.74 1.54 -9.45
C ALA A 153 -10.00 0.21 -9.15
N PRO A 154 -9.86 -0.67 -10.15
CA PRO A 154 -9.22 -1.96 -9.97
C PRO A 154 -7.77 -1.80 -9.49
N LEU A 155 -7.28 -2.80 -8.78
CA LEU A 155 -5.91 -2.86 -8.28
C LEU A 155 -5.18 -3.98 -9.02
N GLU A 156 -4.02 -3.67 -9.60
CA GLU A 156 -3.14 -4.69 -10.16
C GLU A 156 -2.56 -5.55 -9.04
N ASP A 157 -2.94 -6.81 -9.00
CA ASP A 157 -2.61 -7.72 -7.93
C ASP A 157 -2.00 -9.05 -8.40
N ASP A 158 -1.47 -9.08 -9.59
CA ASP A 158 -0.79 -10.26 -10.14
C ASP A 158 0.31 -10.79 -9.21
N GLY A 159 0.16 -12.06 -8.81
CA GLY A 159 1.09 -12.75 -7.92
C GLY A 159 0.84 -12.48 -6.42
N PHE A 160 -0.20 -11.72 -6.06
CA PHE A 160 -0.63 -11.58 -4.68
C PHE A 160 -1.79 -12.53 -4.36
N ARG A 161 -1.79 -13.05 -3.14
CA ARG A 161 -2.95 -13.73 -2.57
C ARG A 161 -3.70 -12.74 -1.70
N LEU A 162 -4.99 -12.64 -1.94
CA LEU A 162 -5.87 -11.70 -1.26
C LEU A 162 -6.89 -12.47 -0.43
N VAL A 163 -6.93 -12.17 0.86
CA VAL A 163 -7.94 -12.65 1.79
C VAL A 163 -8.85 -11.47 2.13
N HIS A 164 -10.15 -11.61 1.88
CA HIS A 164 -11.14 -10.58 2.23
C HIS A 164 -11.17 -10.38 3.75
N VAL A 165 -11.18 -9.11 4.18
CA VAL A 165 -11.14 -8.74 5.61
C VAL A 165 -12.43 -8.01 6.01
N ALA A 166 -12.90 -7.05 5.21
CA ALA A 166 -14.11 -6.28 5.49
C ALA A 166 -14.67 -5.60 4.25
N ASP A 167 -15.97 -5.37 4.26
CA ASP A 167 -16.62 -4.41 3.37
C ASP A 167 -16.74 -3.06 4.11
N ASP A 168 -16.52 -1.98 3.40
CA ASP A 168 -16.41 -0.63 3.97
C ASP A 168 -17.23 0.34 3.11
N PRO A 169 -18.45 0.69 3.55
CA PRO A 169 -19.34 1.55 2.79
C PRO A 169 -18.75 2.95 2.59
N VAL A 170 -19.09 3.58 1.48
CA VAL A 170 -18.67 4.94 1.14
C VAL A 170 -19.79 5.92 1.48
N HIS A 171 -19.43 7.04 2.10
CA HIS A 171 -20.36 8.07 2.54
C HIS A 171 -20.05 9.40 1.85
N LEU A 172 -21.10 10.10 1.48
CA LEU A 172 -21.03 11.53 1.15
C LEU A 172 -20.80 12.31 2.45
N ILE A 173 -19.86 13.23 2.45
CA ILE A 173 -19.60 14.14 3.57
C ILE A 173 -19.96 15.55 3.13
N SER A 174 -20.94 16.11 3.82
CA SER A 174 -21.46 17.45 3.57
C SER A 174 -21.74 18.20 4.87
N ARG A 175 -22.20 19.45 4.78
CA ARG A 175 -22.62 20.27 5.93
C ARG A 175 -24.10 20.14 6.27
N ARG A 176 -24.87 19.44 5.45
CA ARG A 176 -26.31 19.30 5.63
C ARG A 176 -26.67 17.83 5.87
N PRO A 177 -27.60 17.56 6.77
CA PRO A 177 -28.11 16.20 6.92
C PRO A 177 -28.87 15.75 5.66
N ASP A 178 -28.88 14.46 5.41
CA ASP A 178 -29.67 13.80 4.36
C ASP A 178 -29.40 14.27 2.92
N ASP A 179 -28.26 14.95 2.68
CA ASP A 179 -27.80 15.31 1.34
C ASP A 179 -27.51 14.06 0.51
N SER A 180 -27.83 14.12 -0.77
CA SER A 180 -27.47 13.13 -1.76
C SER A 180 -26.33 13.63 -2.67
N VAL A 181 -25.67 12.72 -3.36
CA VAL A 181 -24.65 13.08 -4.36
C VAL A 181 -25.21 13.99 -5.44
N ALA A 182 -26.48 13.79 -5.83
CA ALA A 182 -27.14 14.58 -6.87
C ALA A 182 -27.33 16.05 -6.49
N ASP A 183 -27.48 16.37 -5.20
CA ASP A 183 -27.63 17.74 -4.68
C ASP A 183 -26.34 18.56 -4.82
N HIS A 184 -25.21 17.89 -5.05
CA HIS A 184 -23.90 18.49 -5.16
C HIS A 184 -23.34 18.57 -6.60
N ARG A 185 -24.19 18.52 -7.61
CA ARG A 185 -23.80 18.65 -9.03
C ARG A 185 -22.99 19.92 -9.31
N GLY A 186 -23.32 21.02 -8.69
CA GLY A 186 -22.66 22.32 -8.85
C GLY A 186 -21.65 22.69 -7.73
N SER A 187 -21.52 21.84 -6.71
CA SER A 187 -20.63 22.09 -5.59
C SER A 187 -19.16 21.88 -5.95
N PRO A 188 -18.24 22.55 -5.29
CA PRO A 188 -16.84 22.16 -5.30
C PRO A 188 -16.65 20.83 -4.55
N TRP A 189 -15.80 19.97 -5.09
CA TRP A 189 -15.46 18.69 -4.49
C TRP A 189 -14.00 18.66 -4.02
N ILE A 190 -13.76 17.98 -2.91
CA ILE A 190 -12.42 17.73 -2.39
C ILE A 190 -12.07 16.29 -2.74
N GLY A 191 -11.05 16.09 -3.57
CA GLY A 191 -10.56 14.77 -3.95
C GLY A 191 -9.55 14.23 -2.96
N GLY A 192 -9.59 12.93 -2.70
CA GLY A 192 -8.55 12.20 -1.98
C GLY A 192 -7.44 11.69 -2.91
N CYS A 193 -6.86 10.53 -2.60
CA CYS A 193 -5.87 9.84 -3.43
C CYS A 193 -6.40 9.55 -4.84
N GLU A 194 -5.52 9.19 -5.76
CA GLU A 194 -5.89 8.92 -7.15
C GLU A 194 -7.03 7.89 -7.26
N ARG A 195 -6.97 6.80 -6.50
CA ARG A 195 -8.00 5.77 -6.46
C ARG A 195 -9.33 6.29 -5.91
N CYS A 196 -9.27 7.08 -4.85
CA CYS A 196 -10.46 7.72 -4.25
C CYS A 196 -11.11 8.71 -5.22
N ARG A 197 -10.31 9.49 -5.96
CA ARG A 197 -10.84 10.40 -7.00
C ARG A 197 -11.47 9.66 -8.16
N HIS A 198 -10.88 8.54 -8.57
CA HIS A 198 -11.43 7.71 -9.63
C HIS A 198 -12.84 7.21 -9.24
N GLU A 199 -12.94 6.65 -8.03
CA GLU A 199 -14.24 6.19 -7.50
C GLU A 199 -15.25 7.34 -7.33
N LEU A 200 -14.83 8.47 -6.75
CA LEU A 200 -15.65 9.67 -6.63
C LEU A 200 -16.21 10.11 -8.00
N THR A 201 -15.37 10.13 -9.03
CA THR A 201 -15.79 10.50 -10.39
C THR A 201 -16.80 9.51 -10.95
N ALA A 202 -16.58 8.21 -10.73
CA ALA A 202 -17.51 7.16 -11.13
C ALA A 202 -18.88 7.29 -10.42
N ILE A 203 -18.87 7.51 -9.11
CA ILE A 203 -20.09 7.76 -8.32
C ILE A 203 -20.85 8.97 -8.87
N CYS A 204 -20.19 10.10 -9.11
CA CYS A 204 -20.85 11.28 -9.68
C CYS A 204 -21.40 11.02 -11.08
N ALA A 205 -20.72 10.21 -11.89
CA ALA A 205 -21.17 9.84 -13.24
C ALA A 205 -22.47 9.02 -13.22
N THR A 206 -22.68 8.15 -12.21
CA THR A 206 -23.99 7.45 -12.05
C THR A 206 -25.14 8.41 -11.76
N HIS A 207 -24.85 9.61 -11.25
CA HIS A 207 -25.81 10.71 -11.02
C HIS A 207 -25.84 11.72 -12.18
N GLY A 208 -25.17 11.41 -13.31
CA GLY A 208 -25.24 12.19 -14.55
C GLY A 208 -24.41 13.48 -14.54
N PHE A 209 -23.31 13.56 -13.78
CA PHE A 209 -22.41 14.71 -13.80
C PHE A 209 -20.94 14.33 -13.53
N THR A 210 -20.04 15.24 -13.91
CA THR A 210 -18.62 15.17 -13.58
C THR A 210 -18.34 16.13 -12.42
N PRO A 211 -17.71 15.68 -11.31
CA PRO A 211 -17.44 16.55 -10.18
C PRO A 211 -16.37 17.60 -10.52
N ARG A 212 -16.57 18.84 -10.04
CA ARG A 212 -15.56 19.87 -10.07
C ARG A 212 -14.63 19.70 -8.86
N ILE A 213 -13.47 19.10 -9.07
CA ILE A 213 -12.49 18.82 -8.01
C ILE A 213 -11.49 19.97 -7.97
N ASP A 214 -11.67 20.89 -7.03
CA ASP A 214 -10.86 22.12 -6.90
C ASP A 214 -9.73 21.94 -5.82
N SER A 215 -9.83 20.92 -4.96
CA SER A 215 -8.91 20.71 -3.85
C SER A 215 -8.57 19.22 -3.70
N PHE A 216 -7.38 18.92 -3.20
CA PHE A 216 -6.91 17.55 -2.98
C PHE A 216 -6.37 17.42 -1.56
N CYS A 217 -6.86 16.40 -0.82
CA CYS A 217 -6.39 16.09 0.51
C CYS A 217 -6.64 14.61 0.84
N ASP A 218 -5.61 13.90 1.29
CA ASP A 218 -5.69 12.48 1.69
C ASP A 218 -5.85 12.31 3.21
N ASP A 219 -5.61 13.36 3.98
CA ASP A 219 -5.79 13.33 5.42
C ASP A 219 -7.28 13.39 5.77
N MET A 220 -7.79 12.33 6.40
CA MET A 220 -9.22 12.20 6.73
C MET A 220 -9.71 13.19 7.80
N VAL A 221 -8.83 13.74 8.63
CA VAL A 221 -9.18 14.78 9.61
C VAL A 221 -9.25 16.15 8.92
N VAL A 222 -8.24 16.45 8.12
CA VAL A 222 -8.14 17.72 7.38
C VAL A 222 -9.30 17.85 6.39
N VAL A 223 -9.63 16.80 5.63
CA VAL A 223 -10.72 16.87 4.65
C VAL A 223 -12.07 17.11 5.32
N GLN A 224 -12.34 16.53 6.50
CA GLN A 224 -13.56 16.78 7.26
C GLN A 224 -13.63 18.22 7.75
N ALA A 225 -12.51 18.77 8.23
CA ALA A 225 -12.43 20.17 8.66
C ALA A 225 -12.67 21.14 7.47
N LEU A 226 -12.15 20.82 6.27
CA LEU A 226 -12.42 21.63 5.06
C LEU A 226 -13.90 21.59 4.66
N VAL A 227 -14.55 20.41 4.76
CA VAL A 227 -16.00 20.31 4.53
C VAL A 227 -16.77 21.14 5.56
N ALA A 228 -16.46 21.04 6.84
CA ALA A 228 -17.07 21.83 7.91
C ALA A 228 -16.92 23.33 7.66
N ALA A 229 -15.78 23.78 7.13
CA ALA A 229 -15.52 25.15 6.73
C ALA A 229 -16.27 25.59 5.45
N GLY A 230 -16.96 24.67 4.74
CA GLY A 230 -17.72 24.99 3.51
C GLY A 230 -16.88 25.10 2.26
N ILE A 231 -15.66 24.60 2.23
CA ILE A 231 -14.76 24.62 1.07
C ILE A 231 -15.28 23.71 -0.03
N GLY A 232 -15.98 22.61 0.33
CA GLY A 232 -16.56 21.69 -0.63
C GLY A 232 -17.20 20.51 0.06
N VAL A 233 -17.50 19.47 -0.72
CA VAL A 233 -17.98 18.17 -0.25
C VAL A 233 -17.02 17.08 -0.69
N THR A 234 -17.10 15.90 -0.07
CA THR A 234 -16.21 14.78 -0.40
C THR A 234 -16.91 13.44 -0.19
N THR A 235 -16.21 12.36 -0.51
CA THR A 235 -16.61 11.02 -0.11
C THR A 235 -15.55 10.45 0.84
N LEU A 236 -15.98 9.79 1.92
CA LEU A 236 -15.11 9.05 2.84
C LEU A 236 -15.65 7.65 3.08
N PRO A 237 -14.77 6.67 3.29
CA PRO A 237 -15.18 5.33 3.70
C PRO A 237 -15.61 5.32 5.18
N GLY A 238 -16.45 4.37 5.54
CA GLY A 238 -16.96 4.21 6.91
C GLY A 238 -15.87 4.04 7.95
N LEU A 239 -14.79 3.31 7.63
CA LEU A 239 -13.65 3.16 8.54
C LEU A 239 -12.94 4.50 8.86
N ALA A 240 -12.92 5.45 7.92
CA ALA A 240 -12.40 6.79 8.22
C ALA A 240 -13.29 7.54 9.23
N LEU A 241 -14.62 7.39 9.10
CA LEU A 241 -15.59 7.98 10.01
C LEU A 241 -15.61 7.29 11.39
N ALA A 242 -15.38 5.97 11.42
CA ALA A 242 -15.23 5.22 12.66
C ALA A 242 -13.95 5.61 13.43
N ALA A 243 -12.89 6.00 12.72
CA ALA A 243 -11.66 6.48 13.34
C ALA A 243 -11.79 7.90 13.87
N HIS A 244 -12.42 8.79 13.11
CA HIS A 244 -12.63 10.18 13.47
C HIS A 244 -13.86 10.74 12.75
N ARG A 245 -14.75 11.37 13.50
CA ARG A 245 -15.89 12.10 12.99
C ARG A 245 -15.82 13.55 13.46
N GLY A 246 -15.55 14.46 12.53
CA GLY A 246 -15.44 15.89 12.81
C GLY A 246 -16.79 16.51 13.16
N GLU A 247 -16.74 17.62 13.87
CA GLU A 247 -17.94 18.44 14.15
C GLU A 247 -18.34 19.25 12.90
N GLY A 248 -19.62 19.54 12.75
CA GLY A 248 -20.14 20.37 11.66
C GLY A 248 -20.22 19.69 10.30
N ILE A 249 -20.10 18.36 10.27
CA ILE A 249 -20.30 17.55 9.07
C ILE A 249 -21.42 16.52 9.29
N HIS A 250 -22.01 16.13 8.17
CA HIS A 250 -22.93 15.00 8.09
C HIS A 250 -22.39 13.98 7.12
N ALA A 251 -22.59 12.70 7.42
CA ALA A 251 -22.20 11.58 6.61
C ALA A 251 -23.43 10.81 6.18
N THR A 252 -23.69 10.76 4.90
CA THR A 252 -24.80 10.01 4.29
C THR A 252 -24.26 8.87 3.47
N GLU A 253 -24.62 7.64 3.79
CA GLU A 253 -24.18 6.47 3.05
C GLU A 253 -24.65 6.55 1.59
N ILE A 254 -23.77 6.23 0.67
CA ILE A 254 -24.07 6.22 -0.76
C ILE A 254 -24.48 4.79 -1.16
N PRO A 255 -25.75 4.52 -1.51
CA PRO A 255 -26.21 3.18 -1.82
C PRO A 255 -25.39 2.53 -2.94
N GLY A 256 -24.89 1.32 -2.67
CA GLY A 256 -24.09 0.55 -3.63
C GLY A 256 -22.65 1.02 -3.82
N ALA A 257 -22.22 2.06 -3.12
CA ALA A 257 -20.84 2.50 -3.12
C ALA A 257 -20.10 1.90 -1.91
N GLU A 258 -19.15 1.02 -2.18
CA GLU A 258 -18.33 0.36 -1.17
C GLU A 258 -16.90 0.19 -1.65
N ARG A 259 -15.99 0.04 -0.70
CA ARG A 259 -14.66 -0.53 -0.96
C ARG A 259 -14.50 -1.80 -0.16
N ARG A 260 -13.78 -2.77 -0.73
CA ARG A 260 -13.47 -4.04 -0.07
C ARG A 260 -12.04 -4.03 0.42
N ILE A 261 -11.86 -4.40 1.68
CA ILE A 261 -10.54 -4.47 2.31
C ILE A 261 -10.03 -5.90 2.22
N TYR A 262 -8.77 -6.05 1.82
CA TYR A 262 -8.10 -7.35 1.71
C TYR A 262 -6.77 -7.32 2.43
N ALA A 263 -6.46 -8.42 3.12
CA ALA A 263 -5.09 -8.74 3.51
C ALA A 263 -4.40 -9.42 2.33
N ALA A 264 -3.28 -8.86 1.91
CA ALA A 264 -2.47 -9.35 0.81
C ALA A 264 -1.17 -9.95 1.33
N THR A 265 -0.78 -11.09 0.77
CA THR A 265 0.55 -11.71 0.87
C THR A 265 1.12 -11.96 -0.52
N TYR A 266 2.42 -12.18 -0.64
CA TYR A 266 3.08 -12.33 -1.94
C TYR A 266 3.82 -13.66 -2.06
N GLY A 267 3.67 -14.32 -3.21
CA GLY A 267 4.32 -15.58 -3.54
C GLY A 267 3.46 -16.81 -3.25
N ASP A 268 4.07 -18.00 -3.38
CA ASP A 268 3.37 -19.27 -3.21
C ASP A 268 3.29 -19.67 -1.72
N PRO A 269 2.21 -20.36 -1.28
CA PRO A 269 2.09 -20.86 0.08
C PRO A 269 3.13 -21.97 0.36
N PRO A 270 3.47 -22.22 1.64
CA PRO A 270 2.90 -21.60 2.84
C PRO A 270 3.44 -20.20 3.10
N ASP A 271 2.60 -19.34 3.72
CA ASP A 271 3.06 -18.06 4.22
C ASP A 271 3.94 -18.22 5.47
N PRO A 272 4.86 -17.29 5.75
CA PRO A 272 5.57 -17.26 7.01
C PRO A 272 4.59 -17.26 8.19
N PRO A 273 4.88 -18.02 9.29
CA PRO A 273 3.94 -18.12 10.42
C PRO A 273 3.48 -16.77 10.98
N GLY A 274 4.37 -15.77 11.06
CA GLY A 274 4.01 -14.43 11.53
C GLY A 274 3.03 -13.70 10.59
N ALA A 275 3.13 -13.93 9.28
CA ALA A 275 2.19 -13.35 8.31
C ALA A 275 0.81 -14.01 8.46
N THR A 276 0.73 -15.33 8.57
CA THR A 276 -0.52 -16.08 8.79
C THR A 276 -1.20 -15.59 10.07
N THR A 277 -0.47 -15.55 11.20
CA THR A 277 -1.01 -15.09 12.47
C THR A 277 -1.52 -13.65 12.41
N LEU A 278 -0.80 -12.76 11.71
CA LEU A 278 -1.25 -11.36 11.52
C LEU A 278 -2.53 -11.30 10.69
N VAL A 279 -2.64 -12.06 9.59
CA VAL A 279 -3.85 -12.09 8.74
C VAL A 279 -5.06 -12.58 9.55
N GLU A 280 -4.92 -13.60 10.38
CA GLU A 280 -5.96 -14.09 11.28
C GLU A 280 -6.40 -13.03 12.29
N ALA A 281 -5.45 -12.35 12.93
CA ALA A 281 -5.71 -11.28 13.88
C ALA A 281 -6.44 -10.08 13.22
N LEU A 282 -6.05 -9.71 11.99
CA LEU A 282 -6.71 -8.66 11.21
C LEU A 282 -8.15 -9.02 10.86
N HIS A 283 -8.39 -10.28 10.49
CA HIS A 283 -9.74 -10.76 10.16
C HIS A 283 -10.66 -10.75 11.40
N MET A 284 -10.19 -11.24 12.55
CA MET A 284 -10.95 -11.19 13.81
C MET A 284 -11.27 -9.74 14.22
N ALA A 285 -10.26 -8.85 14.14
CA ALA A 285 -10.44 -7.45 14.50
C ALA A 285 -11.46 -6.72 13.61
N ALA A 286 -11.53 -7.07 12.33
CA ALA A 286 -12.52 -6.53 11.41
C ALA A 286 -13.94 -7.03 11.70
N ALA A 287 -14.10 -8.31 12.02
CA ALA A 287 -15.39 -8.88 12.41
C ALA A 287 -15.97 -8.22 13.70
N GLU A 288 -15.11 -7.88 14.67
CA GLU A 288 -15.52 -7.15 15.89
C GLU A 288 -15.99 -5.73 15.59
N LEU A 289 -15.44 -5.06 14.57
CA LEU A 289 -15.85 -3.72 14.15
C LEU A 289 -17.23 -3.70 13.52
N THR A 290 -17.56 -4.72 12.71
CA THR A 290 -18.87 -4.84 12.04
C THR A 290 -19.99 -5.27 12.97
N ALA A 291 -19.68 -5.81 14.15
CA ALA A 291 -20.65 -6.25 15.16
C ALA A 291 -21.07 -5.13 16.14
N GLN A 292 -20.45 -3.96 16.08
CA GLN A 292 -20.75 -2.77 16.91
C GLN A 292 -21.55 -1.73 16.15
#